data_d2ab888932e94407dcd779944dfecc69
#
_entry.id   d2ab888932e94407dcd779944dfecc69
#
_cell.length_a   1.000
_cell.length_b   1.000
_cell.length_c   1.000
_cell.angle_alpha   90.00
_cell.angle_beta   90.00
_cell.angle_gamma   90.00
#
_symmetry.space_group_name_H-M   'P 1'
#
loop_
_entity.id
_entity.type
_entity.pdbx_description
1 polymer ?
#
loop_
_entity_poly.entity_id
_entity_poly.type
_entity_poly.pdbx_seq_one_letter_code
_entity_poly.pdbx_strand_id
1 'polypeptide(L)'
;FKTLSESHLGELSFFRIYSGTVAPGLDLINHSNGKAERLSQLYVLNGRERKEVVKLYTGDIAAAVKLKDSHTNNTLSSKAFHVLLPDIKFPEPVISMAIAPKAKGDEDKIANGLHTFHAEDLTFIVTVNAELHQTVVSGQGELHLTILAKRLKARYGVEVDLVEPKIPYRETIKGVCKEVEYKHKKQSGGRGQFGHVLLKIEPKQRGLGFEFEDAIVGGVVPG
;
A
#
# COMPACT_ATOMS: atom_id res chain seq x y z
N PHE A 1 -12.95 13.86 -2.90
CA PHE A 1 -11.76 14.36 -3.62
C PHE A 1 -10.53 14.58 -2.75
N LYS A 2 -10.64 14.51 -1.43
CA LYS A 2 -9.53 14.64 -0.48
C LYS A 2 -9.87 13.99 0.85
N THR A 3 -8.87 13.38 1.48
CA THR A 3 -8.95 12.86 2.84
C THR A 3 -7.98 13.61 3.75
N LEU A 4 -8.38 13.90 4.98
CA LEU A 4 -7.51 14.37 6.05
C LEU A 4 -7.75 13.49 7.27
N SER A 5 -6.70 13.16 7.98
CA SER A 5 -6.79 12.41 9.22
C SER A 5 -6.46 13.30 10.42
N GLU A 6 -7.39 13.41 11.34
CA GLU A 6 -7.26 14.20 12.57
C GLU A 6 -7.26 13.31 13.82
N SER A 7 -6.43 13.66 14.81
CA SER A 7 -6.19 12.85 16.02
C SER A 7 -7.44 12.55 16.86
N HIS A 8 -8.46 13.42 16.83
CA HIS A 8 -9.65 13.29 17.68
C HIS A 8 -10.92 12.88 16.95
N LEU A 9 -10.98 13.05 15.63
CA LEU A 9 -12.14 12.73 14.81
C LEU A 9 -11.92 11.53 13.89
N GLY A 10 -10.66 11.14 13.71
CA GLY A 10 -10.28 10.17 12.71
C GLY A 10 -10.25 10.77 11.30
N GLU A 11 -10.71 10.01 10.34
CA GLU A 11 -10.68 10.40 8.94
C GLU A 11 -11.83 11.32 8.57
N LEU A 12 -11.47 12.42 7.90
CA LEU A 12 -12.37 13.41 7.30
C LEU A 12 -12.32 13.25 5.78
N SER A 13 -13.41 12.82 5.18
CA SER A 13 -13.53 12.67 3.72
C SER A 13 -14.24 13.88 3.12
N PHE A 14 -13.49 14.68 2.36
CA PHE A 14 -14.02 15.85 1.66
C PHE A 14 -14.71 15.45 0.37
N PHE A 15 -15.90 16.00 0.14
CA PHE A 15 -16.69 15.74 -1.04
C PHE A 15 -17.35 17.00 -1.59
N ARG A 16 -17.69 16.98 -2.87
CA ARG A 16 -18.51 17.99 -3.54
C ARG A 16 -19.84 17.38 -3.97
N ILE A 17 -20.90 18.13 -3.81
CA ILE A 17 -22.23 17.73 -4.26
C ILE A 17 -22.44 18.18 -5.71
N TYR A 18 -22.64 17.22 -6.60
CA TYR A 18 -22.88 17.49 -8.02
C TYR A 18 -24.37 17.61 -8.35
N SER A 19 -25.22 16.91 -7.60
CA SER A 19 -26.68 16.94 -7.80
C SER A 19 -27.43 16.62 -6.52
N GLY A 20 -28.60 17.26 -6.35
CA GLY A 20 -29.50 17.00 -5.24
C GLY A 20 -29.12 17.68 -3.94
N THR A 21 -29.53 17.08 -2.83
CA THR A 21 -29.26 17.56 -1.47
C THR A 21 -28.78 16.45 -0.59
N VAL A 22 -27.91 16.79 0.37
CA VAL A 22 -27.31 15.86 1.32
C VAL A 22 -27.60 16.33 2.74
N ALA A 23 -27.99 15.39 3.62
CA ALA A 23 -28.24 15.63 5.03
C ALA A 23 -27.66 14.50 5.88
N PRO A 24 -27.34 14.73 7.18
CA PRO A 24 -26.96 13.69 8.11
C PRO A 24 -28.00 12.56 8.16
N GLY A 25 -27.51 11.32 8.28
CA GLY A 25 -28.34 10.12 8.29
C GLY A 25 -28.68 9.55 6.92
N LEU A 26 -28.26 10.19 5.82
CA LEU A 26 -28.50 9.71 4.46
C LEU A 26 -27.67 8.45 4.19
N ASP A 27 -28.33 7.41 3.66
CA ASP A 27 -27.68 6.20 3.17
C ASP A 27 -27.42 6.32 1.66
N LEU A 28 -26.17 6.11 1.27
CA LEU A 28 -25.68 6.17 -0.10
C LEU A 28 -24.99 4.87 -0.49
N ILE A 29 -24.82 4.68 -1.78
CA ILE A 29 -23.99 3.60 -2.33
C ILE A 29 -22.72 4.21 -2.90
N ASN A 30 -21.59 3.64 -2.50
CA ASN A 30 -20.30 3.88 -3.14
C ASN A 30 -20.26 3.06 -4.44
N HIS A 31 -20.46 3.71 -5.57
CA HIS A 31 -20.52 3.01 -6.87
C HIS A 31 -19.15 2.54 -7.38
N SER A 32 -18.05 2.96 -6.76
CA SER A 32 -16.70 2.47 -7.08
C SER A 32 -16.45 1.06 -6.53
N ASN A 33 -17.12 0.67 -5.44
CA ASN A 33 -16.93 -0.64 -4.79
C ASN A 33 -18.23 -1.39 -4.43
N GLY A 34 -19.40 -0.78 -4.69
CA GLY A 34 -20.72 -1.37 -4.44
C GLY A 34 -21.19 -1.35 -2.98
N LYS A 35 -20.42 -0.77 -2.05
CA LYS A 35 -20.73 -0.79 -0.62
C LYS A 35 -21.64 0.36 -0.21
N ALA A 36 -22.45 0.11 0.81
CA ALA A 36 -23.31 1.12 1.39
C ALA A 36 -22.56 1.98 2.41
N GLU A 37 -22.75 3.29 2.33
CA GLU A 37 -22.19 4.28 3.25
C GLU A 37 -23.30 5.13 3.87
N ARG A 38 -23.18 5.37 5.18
CA ARG A 38 -24.06 6.25 5.90
C ARG A 38 -23.37 7.53 6.32
N LEU A 39 -23.87 8.66 5.86
CA LEU A 39 -23.37 9.98 6.24
C LEU A 39 -23.86 10.33 7.65
N SER A 40 -23.02 10.20 8.68
CA SER A 40 -23.44 10.45 10.07
C SER A 40 -23.42 11.91 10.44
N GLN A 41 -22.31 12.59 10.26
CA GLN A 41 -22.10 14.00 10.57
C GLN A 41 -21.43 14.69 9.39
N LEU A 42 -21.87 15.90 9.12
CA LEU A 42 -21.41 16.72 8.00
C LEU A 42 -20.85 18.04 8.50
N TYR A 43 -19.72 18.44 7.97
CA TYR A 43 -19.02 19.65 8.36
C TYR A 43 -18.66 20.49 7.15
N VAL A 44 -18.83 21.81 7.30
CA VAL A 44 -18.16 22.79 6.43
C VAL A 44 -16.93 23.30 7.18
N LEU A 45 -15.78 23.29 6.52
CA LEU A 45 -14.50 23.67 7.10
C LEU A 45 -14.05 25.04 6.57
N ASN A 46 -13.52 25.85 7.48
CA ASN A 46 -12.81 27.08 7.18
C ASN A 46 -11.48 27.05 7.93
N GLY A 47 -10.42 26.64 7.23
CA GLY A 47 -9.13 26.34 7.85
C GLY A 47 -9.25 25.25 8.92
N ARG A 48 -9.01 25.58 10.18
CA ARG A 48 -9.15 24.66 11.33
C ARG A 48 -10.54 24.68 11.96
N GLU A 49 -11.34 25.68 11.62
CA GLU A 49 -12.68 25.80 12.15
C GLU A 49 -13.65 24.85 11.42
N ARG A 50 -14.48 24.19 12.20
CA ARG A 50 -15.48 23.23 11.70
C ARG A 50 -16.86 23.68 12.17
N LYS A 51 -17.77 23.77 11.23
CA LYS A 51 -19.18 24.05 11.51
C LYS A 51 -20.02 22.85 11.07
N GLU A 52 -20.68 22.22 12.01
CA GLU A 52 -21.64 21.16 11.71
C GLU A 52 -22.82 21.73 10.94
N VAL A 53 -23.29 20.99 9.94
CA VAL A 53 -24.39 21.43 9.06
C VAL A 53 -25.45 20.34 8.94
N VAL A 54 -26.68 20.76 8.88
CA VAL A 54 -27.86 19.85 8.80
C VAL A 54 -28.34 19.60 7.36
N LYS A 55 -27.87 20.39 6.40
CA LYS A 55 -28.24 20.24 4.99
C LYS A 55 -27.23 20.94 4.09
N LEU A 56 -26.94 20.29 2.97
CA LEU A 56 -26.07 20.77 1.92
C LEU A 56 -26.73 20.63 0.57
N TYR A 57 -26.36 21.46 -0.39
CA TYR A 57 -26.96 21.58 -1.70
C TYR A 57 -25.95 21.35 -2.83
N THR A 58 -26.44 21.16 -4.04
CA THR A 58 -25.63 21.10 -5.25
C THR A 58 -24.64 22.27 -5.33
N GLY A 59 -23.34 21.96 -5.54
CA GLY A 59 -22.24 22.92 -5.60
C GLY A 59 -21.45 23.02 -4.29
N ASP A 60 -22.05 22.67 -3.15
CA ASP A 60 -21.41 22.75 -1.84
C ASP A 60 -20.24 21.76 -1.74
N ILE A 61 -19.22 22.18 -0.97
CA ILE A 61 -18.08 21.37 -0.54
C ILE A 61 -18.17 21.19 0.96
N ALA A 62 -18.09 19.95 1.41
CA ALA A 62 -18.18 19.59 2.82
C ALA A 62 -17.31 18.39 3.13
N ALA A 63 -17.24 18.01 4.41
CA ALA A 63 -16.56 16.80 4.86
C ALA A 63 -17.51 15.92 5.67
N ALA A 64 -17.40 14.61 5.48
CA ALA A 64 -18.03 13.60 6.30
C ALA A 64 -16.97 12.90 7.17
N VAL A 65 -17.39 12.44 8.34
CA VAL A 65 -16.53 11.66 9.24
C VAL A 65 -16.94 10.20 9.22
N LYS A 66 -15.95 9.31 9.51
CA LYS A 66 -16.19 7.88 9.75
C LYS A 66 -16.81 7.14 8.57
N LEU A 67 -16.51 7.53 7.35
CA LEU A 67 -16.80 6.67 6.19
C LEU A 67 -15.91 5.42 6.29
N LYS A 68 -16.51 4.25 6.02
CA LYS A 68 -15.81 2.97 6.24
C LYS A 68 -15.04 2.49 5.02
N ASP A 69 -15.65 2.67 3.86
CA ASP A 69 -15.18 2.09 2.60
C ASP A 69 -15.13 3.13 1.47
N SER A 70 -15.09 4.41 1.81
CA SER A 70 -15.07 5.50 0.82
C SER A 70 -13.76 6.29 0.93
N HIS A 71 -13.07 6.37 -0.19
CA HIS A 71 -11.76 7.01 -0.32
C HIS A 71 -11.81 8.11 -1.40
N THR A 72 -10.73 8.85 -1.54
CA THR A 72 -10.55 9.79 -2.65
C THR A 72 -10.78 9.07 -3.99
N ASN A 73 -11.42 9.74 -4.95
CA ASN A 73 -11.89 9.22 -6.24
C ASN A 73 -13.18 8.38 -6.20
N ASN A 74 -13.76 8.14 -5.04
CA ASN A 74 -15.03 7.42 -5.01
C ASN A 74 -16.23 8.31 -5.31
N THR A 75 -17.23 7.75 -5.95
CA THR A 75 -18.52 8.40 -6.22
C THR A 75 -19.61 7.78 -5.37
N LEU A 76 -20.31 8.63 -4.60
CA LEU A 76 -21.44 8.25 -3.77
C LEU A 76 -22.73 8.78 -4.39
N SER A 77 -23.77 7.94 -4.52
CA SER A 77 -25.09 8.38 -4.91
C SER A 77 -26.21 7.53 -4.28
N SER A 78 -27.46 7.90 -4.50
CA SER A 78 -28.59 7.09 -4.06
C SER A 78 -28.61 5.74 -4.79
N LYS A 79 -29.20 4.73 -4.16
CA LYS A 79 -29.32 3.38 -4.75
C LYS A 79 -30.02 3.37 -6.12
N ALA A 80 -30.96 4.30 -6.32
CA ALA A 80 -31.73 4.39 -7.56
C ALA A 80 -31.01 5.12 -8.70
N PHE A 81 -29.92 5.84 -8.39
CA PHE A 81 -29.19 6.65 -9.36
C PHE A 81 -27.74 6.19 -9.45
N HIS A 82 -27.48 5.28 -10.40
CA HIS A 82 -26.13 4.77 -10.64
C HIS A 82 -25.34 5.75 -11.50
N VAL A 83 -24.33 6.37 -10.91
CA VAL A 83 -23.39 7.26 -11.59
C VAL A 83 -21.98 7.04 -11.06
N LEU A 84 -21.00 7.06 -11.94
CA LEU A 84 -19.58 7.02 -11.61
C LEU A 84 -18.91 8.20 -12.30
N LEU A 85 -18.32 9.09 -11.54
CA LEU A 85 -17.54 10.20 -12.06
C LEU A 85 -16.13 9.70 -12.46
N PRO A 86 -15.51 10.32 -13.46
CA PRO A 86 -14.13 9.97 -13.83
C PRO A 86 -13.16 10.29 -12.69
N ASP A 87 -12.17 9.43 -12.53
CA ASP A 87 -11.14 9.57 -11.49
C ASP A 87 -10.27 10.82 -11.73
N ILE A 88 -9.90 11.45 -10.62
CA ILE A 88 -8.86 12.49 -10.60
C ILE A 88 -7.52 11.80 -10.90
N LYS A 89 -6.85 12.23 -11.95
CA LYS A 89 -5.52 11.72 -12.30
C LYS A 89 -4.47 12.47 -11.50
N PHE A 90 -3.79 11.75 -10.62
CA PHE A 90 -2.63 12.28 -9.88
C PHE A 90 -1.36 12.08 -10.67
N PRO A 91 -0.35 12.97 -10.52
CA PRO A 91 0.94 12.79 -11.16
C PRO A 91 1.67 11.57 -10.61
N GLU A 92 2.34 10.84 -11.51
CA GLU A 92 3.16 9.69 -11.14
C GLU A 92 4.42 10.14 -10.36
N PRO A 93 4.87 9.35 -9.36
CA PRO A 93 6.09 9.65 -8.64
C PRO A 93 7.32 9.55 -9.54
N VAL A 94 8.31 10.42 -9.29
CA VAL A 94 9.54 10.49 -10.10
C VAL A 94 10.82 10.12 -9.34
N ILE A 95 10.75 9.99 -8.01
CA ILE A 95 11.88 9.58 -7.17
C ILE A 95 11.43 8.54 -6.16
N SER A 96 12.30 7.58 -5.85
CA SER A 96 12.06 6.54 -4.86
C SER A 96 13.19 6.47 -3.84
N MET A 97 12.84 6.36 -2.56
CA MET A 97 13.79 6.18 -1.46
C MET A 97 13.30 5.07 -0.54
N ALA A 98 14.21 4.31 0.03
CA ALA A 98 13.87 3.34 1.05
C ALA A 98 13.85 4.01 2.44
N ILE A 99 12.91 3.58 3.28
CA ILE A 99 12.81 4.04 4.66
C ILE A 99 13.60 3.11 5.56
N ALA A 100 14.56 3.66 6.30
CA ALA A 100 15.30 2.97 7.34
C ALA A 100 14.87 3.52 8.72
N PRO A 101 14.21 2.73 9.58
CA PRO A 101 13.90 3.13 10.95
C PRO A 101 15.18 3.39 11.75
N LYS A 102 15.23 4.49 12.54
CA LYS A 102 16.36 4.75 13.44
C LYS A 102 16.30 3.93 14.72
N ALA A 103 15.11 3.54 15.15
CA ALA A 103 14.90 2.71 16.33
C ALA A 103 14.20 1.39 15.96
N LYS A 104 14.61 0.30 16.58
CA LYS A 104 13.93 -1.00 16.45
C LYS A 104 12.55 -0.94 17.11
N GLY A 105 11.55 -1.53 16.46
CA GLY A 105 10.17 -1.60 16.98
C GLY A 105 9.28 -0.45 16.53
N ASP A 106 9.77 0.48 15.71
CA ASP A 106 8.96 1.56 15.15
C ASP A 106 8.30 1.19 13.79
N GLU A 107 8.53 -0.03 13.29
CA GLU A 107 8.08 -0.48 11.97
C GLU A 107 6.55 -0.37 11.83
N ASP A 108 5.79 -0.78 12.84
CA ASP A 108 4.32 -0.72 12.82
C ASP A 108 3.81 0.73 12.82
N LYS A 109 4.46 1.60 13.61
CA LYS A 109 4.09 3.03 13.64
C LYS A 109 4.39 3.70 12.30
N ILE A 110 5.52 3.35 11.67
CA ILE A 110 5.90 3.84 10.35
C ILE A 110 4.89 3.36 9.32
N ALA A 111 4.55 2.07 9.30
CA ALA A 111 3.57 1.50 8.38
C ALA A 111 2.20 2.18 8.51
N ASN A 112 1.69 2.35 9.74
CA ASN A 112 0.44 3.05 10.01
C ASN A 112 0.50 4.53 9.59
N GLY A 113 1.63 5.20 9.86
CA GLY A 113 1.85 6.58 9.45
C GLY A 113 1.85 6.76 7.94
N LEU A 114 2.56 5.89 7.24
CA LEU A 114 2.62 5.89 5.77
C LEU A 114 1.25 5.60 5.14
N HIS A 115 0.51 4.64 5.67
CA HIS A 115 -0.86 4.35 5.23
C HIS A 115 -1.78 5.58 5.37
N THR A 116 -1.74 6.22 6.54
CA THR A 116 -2.53 7.43 6.80
C THR A 116 -2.15 8.57 5.86
N PHE A 117 -0.85 8.79 5.65
CA PHE A 117 -0.39 9.86 4.77
C PHE A 117 -0.68 9.57 3.30
N HIS A 118 -0.63 8.31 2.87
CA HIS A 118 -1.05 7.94 1.51
C HIS A 118 -2.54 8.22 1.28
N ALA A 119 -3.41 7.98 2.27
CA ALA A 119 -4.82 8.35 2.18
C ALA A 119 -5.04 9.88 2.08
N GLU A 120 -4.17 10.68 2.73
CA GLU A 120 -4.19 12.15 2.66
C GLU A 120 -3.59 12.71 1.35
N ASP A 121 -2.62 11.99 0.77
CA ASP A 121 -1.87 12.41 -0.43
C ASP A 121 -1.56 11.20 -1.32
N LEU A 122 -2.32 11.07 -2.39
CA LEU A 122 -2.18 9.98 -3.38
C LEU A 122 -1.02 10.19 -4.36
N THR A 123 -0.27 11.30 -4.25
CA THR A 123 0.87 11.59 -5.12
C THR A 123 2.16 10.90 -4.67
N PHE A 124 2.16 10.23 -3.53
CA PHE A 124 3.23 9.32 -3.17
C PHE A 124 2.73 7.88 -3.04
N ILE A 125 3.61 6.94 -3.35
CA ILE A 125 3.31 5.50 -3.34
C ILE A 125 4.21 4.82 -2.31
N VAL A 126 3.64 3.88 -1.58
CA VAL A 126 4.36 3.02 -0.63
C VAL A 126 4.41 1.61 -1.17
N THR A 127 5.60 1.05 -1.32
CA THR A 127 5.82 -0.32 -1.76
C THR A 127 6.63 -1.09 -0.73
N VAL A 128 6.11 -2.20 -0.25
CA VAL A 128 6.84 -3.10 0.65
C VAL A 128 7.45 -4.22 -0.17
N ASN A 129 8.79 -4.30 -0.16
CA ASN A 129 9.51 -5.41 -0.77
C ASN A 129 9.86 -6.44 0.31
N ALA A 130 9.11 -7.53 0.36
CA ALA A 130 9.29 -8.58 1.37
C ALA A 130 10.61 -9.34 1.20
N GLU A 131 11.11 -9.50 -0.04
CA GLU A 131 12.35 -10.22 -0.34
C GLU A 131 13.59 -9.47 0.19
N LEU A 132 13.59 -8.14 0.03
CA LEU A 132 14.69 -7.29 0.49
C LEU A 132 14.46 -6.70 1.89
N HIS A 133 13.33 -7.04 2.52
CA HIS A 133 12.91 -6.48 3.81
C HIS A 133 13.04 -4.95 3.85
N GLN A 134 12.52 -4.28 2.82
CA GLN A 134 12.55 -2.83 2.76
C GLN A 134 11.20 -2.23 2.37
N THR A 135 10.90 -1.09 2.95
CA THR A 135 9.77 -0.24 2.56
C THR A 135 10.31 0.91 1.72
N VAL A 136 9.80 1.03 0.51
CA VAL A 136 10.17 2.09 -0.44
C VAL A 136 9.02 3.07 -0.56
N VAL A 137 9.33 4.36 -0.47
CA VAL A 137 8.41 5.47 -0.74
C VAL A 137 8.82 6.17 -2.01
N SER A 138 7.86 6.38 -2.89
CA SER A 138 8.07 7.07 -4.16
C SER A 138 7.22 8.34 -4.18
N GLY A 139 7.79 9.46 -4.61
CA GLY A 139 7.13 10.77 -4.56
C GLY A 139 7.55 11.70 -5.69
N GLN A 140 7.04 12.92 -5.65
CA GLN A 140 7.22 13.94 -6.69
C GLN A 140 8.60 14.61 -6.67
N GLY A 141 9.41 14.36 -5.64
CA GLY A 141 10.74 14.93 -5.50
C GLY A 141 11.30 14.72 -4.09
N GLU A 142 12.58 15.04 -3.92
CA GLU A 142 13.29 14.85 -2.64
C GLU A 142 12.65 15.63 -1.49
N LEU A 143 12.21 16.87 -1.76
CA LEU A 143 11.53 17.69 -0.76
C LEU A 143 10.22 17.03 -0.28
N HIS A 144 9.46 16.43 -1.20
CA HIS A 144 8.22 15.73 -0.87
C HIS A 144 8.49 14.58 0.14
N LEU A 145 9.48 13.74 -0.14
CA LEU A 145 9.86 12.63 0.73
C LEU A 145 10.47 13.11 2.06
N THR A 146 11.22 14.22 2.05
CA THR A 146 11.74 14.86 3.26
C THR A 146 10.61 15.37 4.16
N ILE A 147 9.56 15.98 3.58
CA ILE A 147 8.37 16.41 4.31
C ILE A 147 7.64 15.20 4.90
N LEU A 148 7.53 14.09 4.16
CA LEU A 148 6.95 12.85 4.65
C LEU A 148 7.66 12.35 5.91
N ALA A 149 9.01 12.28 5.90
CA ALA A 149 9.82 11.89 7.04
C ALA A 149 9.62 12.83 8.25
N LYS A 150 9.59 14.15 8.03
CA LYS A 150 9.30 15.15 9.07
C LYS A 150 7.90 14.98 9.67
N ARG A 151 6.90 14.66 8.85
CA ARG A 151 5.53 14.39 9.31
C ARG A 151 5.44 13.12 10.15
N LEU A 152 6.17 12.05 9.78
CA LEU A 152 6.28 10.83 10.59
C LEU A 152 6.82 11.14 11.99
N LYS A 153 7.89 11.93 12.08
CA LYS A 153 8.44 12.38 13.36
C LYS A 153 7.44 13.21 14.15
N ALA A 154 6.83 14.21 13.54
CA ALA A 154 5.93 15.15 14.22
C ALA A 154 4.64 14.49 14.72
N ARG A 155 4.08 13.52 13.98
CA ARG A 155 2.75 12.95 14.26
C ARG A 155 2.80 11.61 14.97
N TYR A 156 3.81 10.79 14.69
CA TYR A 156 3.95 9.43 15.22
C TYR A 156 5.14 9.27 16.16
N GLY A 157 5.99 10.30 16.29
CA GLY A 157 7.18 10.28 17.15
C GLY A 157 8.28 9.35 16.66
N VAL A 158 8.26 8.96 15.36
CA VAL A 158 9.24 8.03 14.77
C VAL A 158 10.20 8.75 13.85
N GLU A 159 11.48 8.43 13.96
CA GLU A 159 12.53 8.97 13.10
C GLU A 159 12.97 7.94 12.08
N VAL A 160 13.12 8.39 10.84
CA VAL A 160 13.54 7.55 9.72
C VAL A 160 14.63 8.25 8.93
N ASP A 161 15.53 7.46 8.35
CA ASP A 161 16.44 7.90 7.32
C ASP A 161 15.90 7.49 5.94
N LEU A 162 16.03 8.37 4.96
CA LEU A 162 15.74 8.09 3.56
C LEU A 162 17.05 7.66 2.91
N VAL A 163 17.11 6.42 2.45
CA VAL A 163 18.31 5.81 1.86
C VAL A 163 18.02 5.31 0.45
N GLU A 164 19.06 5.08 -0.33
CA GLU A 164 18.91 4.52 -1.68
C GLU A 164 18.28 3.11 -1.62
N PRO A 165 17.24 2.83 -2.44
CA PRO A 165 16.59 1.53 -2.44
C PRO A 165 17.54 0.44 -2.95
N LYS A 166 17.53 -0.71 -2.28
CA LYS A 166 18.22 -1.91 -2.79
C LYS A 166 17.51 -2.42 -4.04
N ILE A 167 18.29 -2.78 -5.05
CA ILE A 167 17.77 -3.36 -6.28
C ILE A 167 17.75 -4.88 -6.13
N PRO A 168 16.61 -5.56 -6.35
CA PRO A 168 16.53 -7.02 -6.31
C PRO A 168 17.13 -7.60 -7.58
N TYR A 169 18.45 -7.84 -7.56
CA TYR A 169 19.10 -8.53 -8.66
C TYR A 169 18.66 -9.99 -8.71
N ARG A 170 18.40 -10.47 -9.90
CA ARG A 170 18.06 -11.86 -10.19
C ARG A 170 19.13 -12.47 -11.04
N GLU A 171 19.60 -13.65 -10.63
CA GLU A 171 20.50 -14.47 -11.45
C GLU A 171 19.68 -15.23 -12.50
N THR A 172 20.33 -15.51 -13.64
CA THR A 172 19.78 -16.35 -14.70
C THR A 172 20.89 -17.19 -15.30
N ILE A 173 20.48 -18.31 -15.89
CA ILE A 173 21.38 -19.20 -16.63
C ILE A 173 21.17 -19.02 -18.12
N LYS A 174 22.25 -19.21 -18.91
CA LYS A 174 22.21 -19.11 -20.37
C LYS A 174 22.26 -20.47 -21.08
N GLY A 175 22.73 -21.50 -20.40
CA GLY A 175 22.91 -22.85 -20.95
C GLY A 175 22.10 -23.90 -20.21
N VAL A 176 21.80 -24.99 -20.91
CA VAL A 176 21.17 -26.17 -20.32
C VAL A 176 22.25 -26.99 -19.61
N CYS A 177 22.01 -27.33 -18.35
CA CYS A 177 22.80 -28.31 -17.63
C CYS A 177 21.94 -29.56 -17.41
N LYS A 178 22.28 -30.65 -18.10
CA LYS A 178 21.43 -31.85 -18.11
C LYS A 178 21.49 -32.65 -16.82
N GLU A 179 22.61 -32.59 -16.12
CA GLU A 179 22.83 -33.33 -14.89
C GLU A 179 23.93 -32.67 -14.04
N VAL A 180 23.55 -32.23 -12.84
CA VAL A 180 24.47 -31.74 -11.81
C VAL A 180 24.26 -32.56 -10.57
N GLU A 181 25.27 -33.27 -10.16
CA GLU A 181 25.27 -34.07 -8.94
C GLU A 181 25.90 -33.26 -7.80
N TYR A 182 25.22 -33.19 -6.67
CA TYR A 182 25.82 -32.68 -5.43
C TYR A 182 25.54 -33.63 -4.28
N LYS A 183 26.64 -34.03 -3.60
CA LYS A 183 26.61 -34.90 -2.44
C LYS A 183 27.14 -34.16 -1.22
N HIS A 184 26.24 -33.84 -0.31
CA HIS A 184 26.60 -33.27 0.98
C HIS A 184 26.82 -34.42 1.99
N LYS A 185 28.02 -34.55 2.49
CA LYS A 185 28.36 -35.49 3.57
C LYS A 185 29.18 -34.76 4.62
N LYS A 186 28.64 -34.55 5.80
CA LYS A 186 29.34 -33.95 6.93
C LYS A 186 29.17 -34.84 8.15
N GLN A 187 30.25 -35.31 8.69
CA GLN A 187 30.25 -36.17 9.88
C GLN A 187 31.43 -35.74 10.76
N SER A 188 31.13 -35.07 11.87
CA SER A 188 32.10 -34.67 12.89
C SER A 188 31.53 -34.99 14.26
N GLY A 189 31.65 -36.27 14.69
CA GLY A 189 31.22 -36.71 16.03
C GLY A 189 29.70 -36.53 16.29
N GLY A 190 28.94 -37.60 16.40
CA GLY A 190 27.50 -37.57 16.63
C GLY A 190 26.65 -37.77 15.36
N ARG A 191 25.47 -37.16 15.28
CA ARG A 191 24.57 -37.26 14.12
C ARG A 191 25.17 -36.59 12.89
N GLY A 192 25.45 -37.36 11.83
CA GLY A 192 25.93 -36.84 10.56
C GLY A 192 24.84 -36.21 9.72
N GLN A 193 25.23 -35.33 8.79
CA GLN A 193 24.38 -34.77 7.75
C GLN A 193 24.69 -35.44 6.42
N PHE A 194 23.66 -35.91 5.73
CA PHE A 194 23.80 -36.50 4.40
C PHE A 194 22.67 -35.98 3.51
N GLY A 195 23.03 -35.54 2.32
CA GLY A 195 22.09 -35.20 1.25
C GLY A 195 22.75 -35.45 -0.10
N HIS A 196 22.05 -36.07 -1.01
CA HIS A 196 22.52 -36.34 -2.36
C HIS A 196 21.44 -35.96 -3.34
N VAL A 197 21.71 -35.06 -4.23
CA VAL A 197 20.75 -34.56 -5.22
C VAL A 197 21.36 -34.54 -6.61
N LEU A 198 20.54 -34.86 -7.59
CA LEU A 198 20.82 -34.69 -9.02
C LEU A 198 19.84 -33.66 -9.55
N LEU A 199 20.35 -32.64 -10.21
CA LEU A 199 19.56 -31.53 -10.73
C LEU A 199 19.76 -31.40 -12.24
N LYS A 200 18.68 -31.15 -12.96
CA LYS A 200 18.68 -30.66 -14.33
C LYS A 200 18.23 -29.21 -14.31
N ILE A 201 18.97 -28.34 -14.96
CA ILE A 201 18.64 -26.91 -14.98
C ILE A 201 18.56 -26.44 -16.43
N GLU A 202 17.47 -25.78 -16.77
CA GLU A 202 17.21 -25.26 -18.13
C GLU A 202 16.85 -23.78 -18.08
N PRO A 203 17.37 -22.94 -19.01
CA PRO A 203 16.95 -21.55 -19.10
C PRO A 203 15.52 -21.48 -19.66
N LYS A 204 14.69 -20.63 -19.06
CA LYS A 204 13.36 -20.25 -19.58
C LYS A 204 13.42 -18.92 -20.33
N GLN A 205 12.44 -18.65 -21.14
CA GLN A 205 12.29 -17.34 -21.78
C GLN A 205 12.06 -16.26 -20.74
N ARG A 206 12.55 -15.05 -21.02
CA ARG A 206 12.44 -13.89 -20.12
C ARG A 206 10.95 -13.61 -19.80
N GLY A 207 10.65 -13.48 -18.53
CA GLY A 207 9.28 -13.19 -18.04
C GLY A 207 8.47 -14.42 -17.63
N LEU A 208 8.91 -15.66 -17.94
CA LEU A 208 8.19 -16.88 -17.55
C LEU A 208 8.45 -17.33 -16.10
N GLY A 209 9.29 -16.58 -15.36
CA GLY A 209 9.56 -16.87 -13.95
C GLY A 209 10.33 -18.18 -13.72
N PHE A 210 10.16 -18.71 -12.50
CA PHE A 210 10.76 -19.96 -12.04
C PHE A 210 9.74 -21.08 -12.12
N GLU A 211 10.16 -22.28 -12.51
CA GLU A 211 9.38 -23.51 -12.50
C GLU A 211 10.24 -24.62 -11.89
N PHE A 212 9.65 -25.39 -11.02
CA PHE A 212 10.27 -26.56 -10.42
C PHE A 212 9.49 -27.81 -10.80
N GLU A 213 10.18 -28.82 -11.31
CA GLU A 213 9.63 -30.12 -11.63
C GLU A 213 10.29 -31.14 -10.71
N ASP A 214 9.48 -31.89 -9.97
CA ASP A 214 9.95 -33.00 -9.14
C ASP A 214 9.91 -34.29 -9.98
N ALA A 215 11.10 -34.81 -10.30
CA ALA A 215 11.29 -36.07 -11.02
C ALA A 215 11.78 -37.21 -10.09
N ILE A 216 11.60 -37.08 -8.77
CA ILE A 216 12.07 -38.07 -7.79
C ILE A 216 11.25 -39.36 -7.90
N VAL A 217 11.93 -40.48 -8.03
CA VAL A 217 11.31 -41.81 -8.03
C VAL A 217 11.62 -42.50 -6.71
N GLY A 218 10.57 -42.97 -6.00
CA GLY A 218 10.73 -43.80 -4.80
C GLY A 218 10.66 -43.08 -3.45
N GLY A 219 10.27 -41.82 -3.38
CA GLY A 219 9.95 -41.12 -2.12
C GLY A 219 11.11 -40.96 -1.11
N VAL A 220 12.33 -40.90 -1.58
CA VAL A 220 13.55 -40.80 -0.73
C VAL A 220 13.77 -39.41 -0.17
N VAL A 221 13.19 -38.38 -0.81
CA VAL A 221 13.20 -37.01 -0.37
C VAL A 221 11.74 -36.57 -0.20
N PRO A 222 11.32 -36.04 0.96
CA PRO A 222 9.99 -35.47 1.11
C PRO A 222 9.80 -34.30 0.17
N GLY A 223 8.63 -34.23 -0.51
CA GLY A 223 8.27 -33.16 -1.42
C GLY A 223 7.99 -31.82 -0.70
#